data_ce9a9f8be508220d59b51839da008776
#
_entry.id   ce9a9f8be508220d59b51839da008776
#
_cell.length_a   1.000
_cell.length_b   1.000
_cell.length_c   1.000
_cell.angle_alpha   90.00
_cell.angle_beta   90.00
_cell.angle_gamma   90.00
#
_symmetry.space_group_name_H-M   'P 1'
#
loop_
_entity.id
_entity.type
_entity.pdbx_description
1 polymer ?
#
loop_
_entity_poly.entity_id
_entity_poly.type
_entity_poly.pdbx_seq_one_letter_code
_entity_poly.pdbx_strand_id
1 'polypeptide(L)'
;MQTIVKKFNELSNYELYEILKLRSEIFVVEQNCVYLDLDGVDLGAYHVYLEDKGEIVAYLRVIDKGLRLEEVSLGRVVSKYRRKGLGTKVMQEGIKVAKQKYGAKKIKIGAQKYAVPFYEGVGFKALSNGEYIEDGIPHVYMLYEE
;
A
#
# COMPACT_ATOMS: atom_id res chain seq x y z
N MET A 1 -6.51 18.92 1.56
CA MET A 1 -6.00 17.59 1.19
C MET A 1 -7.13 16.74 0.67
N GLN A 2 -6.92 16.06 -0.45
CA GLN A 2 -7.93 15.23 -1.10
C GLN A 2 -7.48 13.78 -1.14
N THR A 3 -8.45 12.87 -1.00
CA THR A 3 -8.25 11.44 -1.25
C THR A 3 -8.70 11.15 -2.68
N ILE A 4 -7.81 10.54 -3.47
CA ILE A 4 -8.08 10.22 -4.86
C ILE A 4 -7.98 8.71 -5.04
N VAL A 5 -8.98 8.14 -5.74
CA VAL A 5 -9.08 6.69 -5.99
C VAL A 5 -9.26 6.49 -7.48
N LYS A 6 -8.31 5.84 -8.13
CA LYS A 6 -8.35 5.62 -9.58
C LYS A 6 -7.88 4.22 -9.95
N LYS A 7 -8.47 3.65 -10.99
CA LYS A 7 -7.92 2.48 -11.66
C LYS A 7 -6.72 2.92 -12.49
N PHE A 8 -5.88 1.95 -12.88
CA PHE A 8 -4.67 2.23 -13.64
C PHE A 8 -4.97 3.05 -14.91
N ASN A 9 -5.99 2.66 -15.65
CA ASN A 9 -6.33 3.33 -16.91
C ASN A 9 -6.99 4.71 -16.73
N GLU A 10 -7.32 5.08 -15.52
CA GLU A 10 -7.85 6.41 -15.20
C GLU A 10 -6.76 7.38 -14.78
N LEU A 11 -5.56 6.88 -14.49
CA LEU A 11 -4.42 7.74 -14.13
C LEU A 11 -3.88 8.44 -15.37
N SER A 12 -3.59 9.74 -15.23
CA SER A 12 -2.83 10.42 -16.27
C SER A 12 -1.38 9.95 -16.23
N ASN A 13 -0.64 10.18 -17.30
CA ASN A 13 0.78 9.85 -17.31
C ASN A 13 1.55 10.63 -16.26
N TYR A 14 1.11 11.85 -15.92
CA TYR A 14 1.74 12.65 -14.86
C TYR A 14 1.48 12.04 -13.48
N GLU A 15 0.22 11.66 -13.22
CA GLU A 15 -0.13 11.00 -11.95
C GLU A 15 0.66 9.70 -11.77
N LEU A 16 0.72 8.90 -12.82
CA LEU A 16 1.46 7.65 -12.78
C LEU A 16 2.95 7.89 -12.52
N TYR A 17 3.53 8.87 -13.22
CA TYR A 17 4.93 9.23 -13.04
C TYR A 17 5.23 9.62 -11.58
N GLU A 18 4.39 10.48 -11.01
CA GLU A 18 4.59 10.94 -9.63
C GLU A 18 4.41 9.82 -8.62
N ILE A 19 3.46 8.91 -8.84
CA ILE A 19 3.28 7.72 -8.00
C ILE A 19 4.53 6.85 -8.04
N LEU A 20 5.03 6.52 -9.22
CA LEU A 20 6.19 5.65 -9.36
C LEU A 20 7.47 6.31 -8.84
N LYS A 21 7.58 7.62 -9.00
CA LYS A 21 8.71 8.38 -8.44
C LYS A 21 8.73 8.30 -6.92
N LEU A 22 7.59 8.52 -6.27
CA LEU A 22 7.48 8.44 -4.81
C LEU A 22 7.83 7.02 -4.33
N ARG A 23 7.31 6.00 -5.00
CA ARG A 23 7.61 4.61 -4.65
C ARG A 23 9.11 4.32 -4.77
N SER A 24 9.74 4.77 -5.84
CA SER A 24 11.17 4.56 -6.05
C SER A 24 12.02 5.29 -5.02
N GLU A 25 11.65 6.52 -4.67
CA GLU A 25 12.38 7.31 -3.66
C GLU A 25 12.41 6.61 -2.31
N ILE A 26 11.32 5.99 -1.90
CA ILE A 26 11.19 5.37 -0.57
C ILE A 26 11.65 3.91 -0.58
N PHE A 27 11.09 3.10 -1.49
CA PHE A 27 11.33 1.66 -1.44
C PHE A 27 12.68 1.25 -1.99
N VAL A 28 13.22 1.98 -2.96
CA VAL A 28 14.49 1.62 -3.59
C VAL A 28 15.63 2.47 -3.04
N VAL A 29 15.50 3.79 -3.13
CA VAL A 29 16.60 4.70 -2.76
C VAL A 29 16.76 4.81 -1.25
N GLU A 30 15.70 5.20 -0.53
CA GLU A 30 15.79 5.40 0.92
C GLU A 30 16.06 4.09 1.66
N GLN A 31 15.41 3.00 1.27
CA GLN A 31 15.64 1.70 1.92
C GLN A 31 16.91 1.00 1.43
N ASN A 32 17.58 1.57 0.44
CA ASN A 32 18.78 0.98 -0.14
C ASN A 32 18.54 -0.48 -0.53
N CYS A 33 17.42 -0.74 -1.24
CA CYS A 33 17.00 -2.06 -1.61
C CYS A 33 16.92 -2.16 -3.14
N VAL A 34 17.76 -3.02 -3.71
CA VAL A 34 17.77 -3.22 -5.16
C VAL A 34 16.75 -4.29 -5.50
N TYR A 35 15.61 -3.87 -6.02
CA TYR A 35 14.57 -4.77 -6.48
C TYR A 35 13.73 -4.10 -7.57
N LEU A 36 12.97 -4.90 -8.31
CA LEU A 36 12.08 -4.37 -9.34
C LEU A 36 10.74 -4.01 -8.71
N ASP A 37 10.52 -2.71 -8.49
CA ASP A 37 9.28 -2.22 -7.88
C ASP A 37 8.05 -2.46 -8.76
N LEU A 38 8.22 -2.38 -10.07
CA LEU A 38 7.15 -2.58 -11.04
C LEU A 38 6.95 -4.08 -11.25
N ASP A 39 5.83 -4.63 -10.77
CA ASP A 39 5.58 -6.07 -10.73
C ASP A 39 4.38 -6.51 -11.59
N GLY A 40 3.79 -5.58 -12.35
CA GLY A 40 2.62 -5.85 -13.17
C GLY A 40 1.30 -5.82 -12.43
N VAL A 41 1.31 -5.87 -11.11
CA VAL A 41 0.08 -5.87 -10.29
C VAL A 41 -0.63 -4.53 -10.38
N ASP A 42 0.12 -3.46 -10.63
CA ASP A 42 -0.43 -2.11 -10.75
C ASP A 42 -1.51 -2.00 -11.82
N LEU A 43 -1.41 -2.80 -12.87
CA LEU A 43 -2.33 -2.73 -14.01
C LEU A 43 -3.76 -3.10 -13.62
N GLY A 44 -3.93 -3.98 -12.61
CA GLY A 44 -5.23 -4.42 -12.14
C GLY A 44 -5.64 -3.88 -10.77
N ALA A 45 -4.89 -2.94 -10.23
CA ALA A 45 -5.13 -2.43 -8.89
C ALA A 45 -5.92 -1.12 -8.91
N TYR A 46 -6.54 -0.79 -7.77
CA TYR A 46 -6.95 0.58 -7.50
C TYR A 46 -5.79 1.32 -6.85
N HIS A 47 -5.56 2.54 -7.32
CA HIS A 47 -4.51 3.41 -6.79
C HIS A 47 -5.19 4.45 -5.90
N VAL A 48 -4.78 4.46 -4.63
CA VAL A 48 -5.35 5.36 -3.62
C VAL A 48 -4.25 6.28 -3.15
N TYR A 49 -4.46 7.57 -3.25
CA TYR A 49 -3.44 8.50 -2.82
C TYR A 49 -4.04 9.78 -2.25
N LEU A 50 -3.24 10.42 -1.41
CA LEU A 50 -3.58 11.70 -0.81
C LEU A 50 -2.82 12.78 -1.57
N GLU A 51 -3.55 13.81 -2.00
CA GLU A 51 -2.99 14.94 -2.70
C GLU A 51 -3.15 16.21 -1.86
N ASP A 52 -2.07 16.93 -1.70
CA ASP A 52 -2.06 18.19 -0.96
C ASP A 52 -1.37 19.25 -1.81
N LYS A 53 -2.10 20.29 -2.19
CA LYS A 53 -1.58 21.39 -3.01
C LYS A 53 -0.89 20.91 -4.29
N GLY A 54 -1.50 19.94 -4.96
CA GLY A 54 -0.97 19.40 -6.21
C GLY A 54 0.14 18.36 -6.05
N GLU A 55 0.50 18.02 -4.83
CA GLU A 55 1.55 17.04 -4.55
C GLU A 55 0.95 15.74 -3.99
N ILE A 56 1.41 14.60 -4.49
CA ILE A 56 1.05 13.30 -3.93
C ILE A 56 1.92 13.07 -2.69
N VAL A 57 1.27 13.02 -1.52
CA VAL A 57 1.97 12.95 -0.24
C VAL A 57 1.88 11.60 0.45
N ALA A 58 0.99 10.73 0.00
CA ALA A 58 0.88 9.36 0.48
C ALA A 58 0.18 8.51 -0.58
N TYR A 59 0.46 7.22 -0.60
CA TYR A 59 -0.04 6.33 -1.62
C TYR A 59 -0.13 4.89 -1.10
N LEU A 60 -1.09 4.13 -1.64
CA LEU A 60 -1.10 2.68 -1.60
C LEU A 60 -1.88 2.14 -2.79
N ARG A 61 -1.75 0.84 -3.04
CA ARG A 61 -2.59 0.16 -4.03
C ARG A 61 -3.47 -0.86 -3.34
N VAL A 62 -4.69 -1.01 -3.86
CA VAL A 62 -5.66 -2.00 -3.38
C VAL A 62 -5.79 -3.07 -4.45
N ILE A 63 -5.57 -4.31 -4.05
CA ILE A 63 -5.42 -5.44 -4.96
C ILE A 63 -6.54 -6.43 -4.71
N ASP A 64 -7.26 -6.81 -5.76
CA ASP A 64 -8.33 -7.80 -5.66
C ASP A 64 -7.77 -9.16 -5.27
N LYS A 65 -8.64 -10.00 -4.68
CA LYS A 65 -8.30 -11.38 -4.33
C LYS A 65 -7.81 -12.12 -5.57
N GLY A 66 -6.80 -12.95 -5.37
CA GLY A 66 -6.28 -13.81 -6.43
C GLY A 66 -5.26 -13.17 -7.36
N LEU A 67 -5.06 -11.86 -7.31
CA LEU A 67 -4.07 -11.20 -8.17
C LEU A 67 -2.67 -11.28 -7.60
N ARG A 68 -2.52 -11.23 -6.30
CA ARG A 68 -1.24 -11.36 -5.62
C ARG A 68 -1.31 -12.34 -4.45
N LEU A 69 -2.30 -12.17 -3.57
CA LEU A 69 -2.60 -13.07 -2.48
C LEU A 69 -4.00 -13.65 -2.70
N GLU A 70 -4.37 -14.67 -1.94
CA GLU A 70 -5.71 -15.24 -2.03
C GLU A 70 -6.76 -14.23 -1.59
N GLU A 71 -6.42 -13.40 -0.59
CA GLU A 71 -7.31 -12.37 -0.05
C GLU A 71 -7.10 -11.06 -0.79
N VAL A 72 -8.06 -10.15 -0.64
CA VAL A 72 -7.87 -8.74 -1.00
C VAL A 72 -6.68 -8.20 -0.20
N SER A 73 -5.84 -7.41 -0.82
CA SER A 73 -4.60 -6.93 -0.23
C SER A 73 -4.40 -5.45 -0.45
N LEU A 74 -3.61 -4.84 0.42
CA LEU A 74 -3.06 -3.50 0.24
C LEU A 74 -1.55 -3.62 0.14
N GLY A 75 -0.95 -2.79 -0.68
CA GLY A 75 0.50 -2.83 -0.83
C GLY A 75 1.09 -1.50 -1.29
N ARG A 76 2.42 -1.47 -1.33
CA ARG A 76 3.18 -0.27 -1.71
C ARG A 76 2.76 0.95 -0.91
N VAL A 77 2.55 0.77 0.41
CA VAL A 77 2.13 1.83 1.30
C VAL A 77 3.32 2.76 1.55
N VAL A 78 3.14 4.03 1.25
CA VAL A 78 4.22 5.01 1.37
C VAL A 78 3.67 6.37 1.76
N SER A 79 4.42 7.10 2.61
CA SER A 79 4.14 8.50 2.87
C SER A 79 5.41 9.31 2.63
N LYS A 80 5.26 10.47 2.01
CA LYS A 80 6.38 11.33 1.67
C LYS A 80 6.94 12.06 2.90
N TYR A 81 6.06 12.48 3.78
CA TYR A 81 6.42 13.21 4.99
C TYR A 81 6.09 12.37 6.21
N ARG A 82 7.06 12.19 7.09
CA ARG A 82 6.90 11.40 8.31
C ARG A 82 6.25 12.21 9.41
N ARG A 83 5.60 11.52 10.36
CA ARG A 83 5.01 12.12 11.57
C ARG A 83 3.90 13.14 11.27
N LYS A 84 3.22 13.00 10.14
CA LYS A 84 2.08 13.84 9.74
C LYS A 84 0.76 13.06 9.75
N GLY A 85 0.78 11.78 10.15
CA GLY A 85 -0.40 10.94 10.13
C GLY A 85 -0.87 10.54 8.73
N LEU A 86 -0.06 10.78 7.70
CA LEU A 86 -0.43 10.50 6.31
C LEU A 86 -0.56 9.01 6.04
N GLY A 87 0.33 8.20 6.60
CA GLY A 87 0.28 6.74 6.44
C GLY A 87 -0.98 6.16 7.04
N THR A 88 -1.36 6.60 8.24
CA THR A 88 -2.60 6.17 8.89
C THR A 88 -3.80 6.54 8.04
N LYS A 89 -3.83 7.77 7.54
CA LYS A 89 -4.96 8.23 6.73
C LYS A 89 -5.08 7.45 5.42
N VAL A 90 -3.99 7.25 4.70
CA VAL A 90 -4.06 6.50 3.43
C VAL A 90 -4.44 5.05 3.67
N MET A 91 -3.99 4.43 4.78
CA MET A 91 -4.41 3.09 5.15
C MET A 91 -5.91 3.01 5.42
N GLN A 92 -6.46 3.96 6.18
CA GLN A 92 -7.89 4.01 6.44
C GLN A 92 -8.68 4.15 5.14
N GLU A 93 -8.21 4.98 4.21
CA GLU A 93 -8.85 5.14 2.91
C GLU A 93 -8.73 3.86 2.06
N GLY A 94 -7.58 3.19 2.10
CA GLY A 94 -7.39 1.93 1.39
C GLY A 94 -8.31 0.83 1.90
N ILE A 95 -8.49 0.71 3.20
CA ILE A 95 -9.42 -0.24 3.81
C ILE A 95 -10.84 0.05 3.32
N LYS A 96 -11.22 1.33 3.31
CA LYS A 96 -12.54 1.74 2.82
C LYS A 96 -12.74 1.34 1.35
N VAL A 97 -11.74 1.56 0.50
CA VAL A 97 -11.80 1.18 -0.92
C VAL A 97 -11.92 -0.33 -1.07
N ALA A 98 -11.16 -1.12 -0.29
CA ALA A 98 -11.25 -2.57 -0.33
C ALA A 98 -12.65 -3.05 0.00
N LYS A 99 -13.29 -2.46 0.99
CA LYS A 99 -14.67 -2.78 1.36
C LYS A 99 -15.67 -2.37 0.29
N GLN A 100 -15.54 -1.16 -0.23
CA GLN A 100 -16.49 -0.61 -1.21
C GLN A 100 -16.37 -1.26 -2.58
N LYS A 101 -15.15 -1.48 -3.06
CA LYS A 101 -14.93 -1.98 -4.42
C LYS A 101 -14.93 -3.50 -4.52
N TYR A 102 -14.49 -4.20 -3.49
CA TYR A 102 -14.34 -5.65 -3.51
C TYR A 102 -15.18 -6.37 -2.45
N GLY A 103 -15.94 -5.63 -1.64
CA GLY A 103 -16.75 -6.24 -0.58
C GLY A 103 -15.89 -6.99 0.45
N ALA A 104 -14.66 -6.55 0.65
CA ALA A 104 -13.70 -7.28 1.47
C ALA A 104 -14.10 -7.26 2.94
N LYS A 105 -14.19 -8.45 3.55
CA LYS A 105 -14.34 -8.62 5.00
C LYS A 105 -13.00 -8.91 5.65
N LYS A 106 -12.04 -9.39 4.87
CA LYS A 106 -10.68 -9.67 5.30
C LYS A 106 -9.72 -9.02 4.32
N ILE A 107 -8.66 -8.43 4.85
CA ILE A 107 -7.61 -7.81 4.04
C ILE A 107 -6.28 -8.32 4.57
N LYS A 108 -5.45 -8.88 3.69
CA LYS A 108 -4.14 -9.42 4.07
C LYS A 108 -3.04 -8.56 3.49
N ILE A 109 -2.01 -8.32 4.27
CA ILE A 109 -0.85 -7.56 3.82
C ILE A 109 0.43 -8.31 4.16
N GLY A 110 1.49 -8.04 3.38
CA GLY A 110 2.84 -8.42 3.74
C GLY A 110 3.55 -7.20 4.30
N ALA A 111 3.68 -7.13 5.61
CA ALA A 111 4.26 -5.99 6.29
C ALA A 111 5.74 -6.20 6.53
N GLN A 112 6.56 -5.17 6.28
CA GLN A 112 7.93 -5.18 6.77
C GLN A 112 7.89 -5.27 8.30
N LYS A 113 8.71 -6.12 8.88
CA LYS A 113 8.61 -6.46 10.31
C LYS A 113 8.70 -5.25 11.22
N TYR A 114 9.55 -4.27 10.87
CA TYR A 114 9.68 -3.06 11.68
C TYR A 114 8.41 -2.20 11.68
N ALA A 115 7.54 -2.36 10.69
CA ALA A 115 6.32 -1.56 10.55
C ALA A 115 5.09 -2.22 11.20
N VAL A 116 5.24 -3.38 11.82
CA VAL A 116 4.13 -4.09 12.47
C VAL A 116 3.35 -3.21 13.45
N PRO A 117 4.00 -2.44 14.36
CA PRO A 117 3.23 -1.58 15.27
C PRO A 117 2.36 -0.56 14.55
N PHE A 118 2.82 -0.02 13.43
CA PHE A 118 2.03 0.90 12.62
C PHE A 118 0.76 0.23 12.09
N TYR A 119 0.90 -0.97 11.52
CA TYR A 119 -0.25 -1.70 10.97
C TYR A 119 -1.19 -2.19 12.07
N GLU A 120 -0.66 -2.53 13.23
CA GLU A 120 -1.52 -2.87 14.39
C GLU A 120 -2.38 -1.67 14.76
N GLY A 121 -1.84 -0.47 14.68
CA GLY A 121 -2.57 0.77 14.98
C GLY A 121 -3.74 1.03 14.05
N VAL A 122 -3.77 0.42 12.85
CA VAL A 122 -4.88 0.57 11.91
C VAL A 122 -5.75 -0.69 11.82
N GLY A 123 -5.55 -1.64 12.73
CA GLY A 123 -6.46 -2.78 12.89
C GLY A 123 -5.98 -4.12 12.34
N PHE A 124 -4.73 -4.21 11.93
CA PHE A 124 -4.16 -5.46 11.44
C PHE A 124 -3.53 -6.26 12.60
N LYS A 125 -3.52 -7.58 12.46
CA LYS A 125 -2.86 -8.49 13.42
C LYS A 125 -1.89 -9.41 12.69
N ALA A 126 -0.72 -9.59 13.26
CA ALA A 126 0.27 -10.50 12.72
C ALA A 126 -0.23 -11.95 12.80
N LEU A 127 -0.04 -12.72 11.73
CA LEU A 127 -0.45 -14.12 11.68
C LEU A 127 0.65 -15.00 12.29
N SER A 128 0.22 -16.07 12.99
CA SER A 128 1.13 -17.10 13.47
C SER A 128 1.83 -17.76 12.28
N ASN A 129 3.15 -17.94 12.38
CA ASN A 129 3.96 -18.52 11.30
C ASN A 129 3.89 -17.71 10.01
N GLY A 130 3.58 -16.40 10.11
CA GLY A 130 3.48 -15.53 8.95
C GLY A 130 4.79 -14.86 8.55
N GLU A 131 5.88 -15.14 9.25
CA GLU A 131 7.18 -14.52 8.97
C GLU A 131 7.82 -15.09 7.70
N TYR A 132 8.41 -14.19 6.89
CA TYR A 132 9.14 -14.57 5.67
C TYR A 132 10.13 -13.46 5.30
N ILE A 133 11.02 -13.75 4.35
CA ILE A 133 11.97 -12.77 3.87
C ILE A 133 11.65 -12.46 2.41
N GLU A 134 11.56 -11.17 2.08
CA GLU A 134 11.33 -10.70 0.72
C GLU A 134 12.34 -9.60 0.42
N ASP A 135 13.07 -9.76 -0.69
CA ASP A 135 14.12 -8.83 -1.10
C ASP A 135 15.12 -8.54 0.03
N GLY A 136 15.46 -9.58 0.81
CA GLY A 136 16.40 -9.47 1.92
C GLY A 136 15.84 -8.79 3.16
N ILE A 137 14.58 -8.40 3.17
CA ILE A 137 13.95 -7.69 4.29
C ILE A 137 12.99 -8.62 5.02
N PRO A 138 13.08 -8.71 6.36
CA PRO A 138 12.11 -9.50 7.14
C PRO A 138 10.71 -8.93 7.04
N HIS A 139 9.75 -9.80 6.74
CA HIS A 139 8.33 -9.48 6.60
C HIS A 139 7.49 -10.39 7.47
N VAL A 140 6.25 -10.00 7.70
CA VAL A 140 5.24 -10.84 8.32
C VAL A 140 3.89 -10.58 7.68
N TYR A 141 3.13 -11.65 7.41
CA TYR A 141 1.76 -11.49 6.95
C TYR A 141 0.88 -11.02 8.10
N MET A 142 0.04 -10.03 7.83
CA MET A 142 -0.91 -9.50 8.79
C MET A 142 -2.30 -9.50 8.18
N LEU A 143 -3.31 -9.63 9.04
CA LEU A 143 -4.70 -9.73 8.61
C LEU A 143 -5.56 -8.68 9.33
N TYR A 144 -6.40 -8.01 8.54
CA TYR A 144 -7.48 -7.16 9.03
C TYR A 144 -8.79 -7.92 8.84
N GLU A 145 -9.62 -7.97 9.86
CA GLU A 145 -10.97 -8.55 9.78
C GLU A 145 -11.98 -7.52 10.26
N GLU A 146 -13.05 -7.43 9.51
CA GLU A 146 -14.15 -6.55 9.86
C GLU A 146 -14.91 -7.05 11.10
#